data_19bfc68fce30e8a48f4ab7c2fe315805
#
_entry.id   19bfc68fce30e8a48f4ab7c2fe315805
#
_cell.length_a   1.000
_cell.length_b   1.000
_cell.length_c   1.000
_cell.angle_alpha   90.00
_cell.angle_beta   90.00
_cell.angle_gamma   90.00
#
_symmetry.space_group_name_H-M   'P 1'
#
loop_
_entity.id
_entity.type
_entity.pdbx_description
1 polymer ?
#
loop_
_entity_poly.entity_id
_entity_poly.type
_entity_poly.pdbx_seq_one_letter_code
_entity_poly.pdbx_strand_id
1 'polypeptide(L)'
;FGYVPTPYSIFTGIAKLEPGCYLTVSISRSEPIIKKYWDAAEVARSGVAKPFAGTPAQAIDTLEVLAKDSVKKQMMADVPLGAFLSGGVDSSTVVALMQEQSSRPIKTFTIGFNEEGYNEAEHAKAVAKHLGTDHTEIYLEPQQAMAVIPLLPDIYCEPFADSSQIPTFLVSQLARQHVTVSLSGDGGDELFAGYNRYQLTDQAWRKVSRLPKPMRTGIAHAIKT
;
A
#
# COMPACT_ATOMS: atom_id res chain seq x y z
N PHE A 1 -16.27 4.48 -6.72
CA PHE A 1 -15.02 3.73 -6.53
C PHE A 1 -13.84 4.65 -6.14
N GLY A 2 -13.84 5.91 -6.51
CA GLY A 2 -12.68 6.80 -6.30
C GLY A 2 -11.55 6.60 -7.32
N TYR A 3 -11.67 5.65 -8.23
CA TYR A 3 -10.73 5.36 -9.31
C TYR A 3 -11.45 4.65 -10.46
N VAL A 4 -10.80 4.55 -11.62
CA VAL A 4 -11.30 3.78 -12.75
C VAL A 4 -10.82 2.33 -12.63
N PRO A 5 -11.72 1.35 -12.39
CA PRO A 5 -11.31 -0.05 -12.17
C PRO A 5 -10.80 -0.70 -13.46
N THR A 6 -9.88 -1.65 -13.32
CA THR A 6 -9.46 -2.52 -14.44
C THR A 6 -10.63 -3.37 -14.94
N PRO A 7 -10.68 -3.69 -16.25
CA PRO A 7 -9.73 -3.33 -17.30
C PRO A 7 -9.99 -1.96 -17.95
N TYR A 8 -10.91 -1.18 -17.42
CA TYR A 8 -11.33 0.10 -18.00
C TYR A 8 -10.28 1.19 -17.85
N SER A 9 -10.27 2.15 -18.75
CA SER A 9 -9.58 3.43 -18.66
C SER A 9 -10.50 4.55 -19.12
N ILE A 10 -10.10 5.81 -18.93
CA ILE A 10 -10.84 6.97 -19.47
C ILE A 10 -10.63 7.16 -20.97
N PHE A 11 -9.73 6.42 -21.60
CA PHE A 11 -9.36 6.56 -23.00
C PHE A 11 -10.02 5.48 -23.85
N THR A 12 -10.62 5.89 -24.98
CA THR A 12 -11.20 4.96 -25.95
C THR A 12 -10.11 4.10 -26.58
N GLY A 13 -10.33 2.78 -26.62
CA GLY A 13 -9.38 1.83 -27.22
C GLY A 13 -8.16 1.51 -26.37
N ILE A 14 -8.05 2.07 -25.16
CA ILE A 14 -7.00 1.75 -24.19
C ILE A 14 -7.61 0.98 -23.02
N ALA A 15 -6.99 -0.14 -22.67
CA ALA A 15 -7.38 -0.94 -21.53
C ALA A 15 -6.20 -1.13 -20.58
N LYS A 16 -6.48 -1.27 -19.28
CA LYS A 16 -5.49 -1.62 -18.28
C LYS A 16 -5.30 -3.13 -18.23
N LEU A 17 -4.05 -3.58 -18.11
CA LEU A 17 -3.76 -4.97 -17.82
C LEU A 17 -4.21 -5.31 -16.39
N GLU A 18 -4.90 -6.43 -16.22
CA GLU A 18 -5.34 -6.85 -14.88
C GLU A 18 -4.15 -7.16 -13.95
N PRO A 19 -4.27 -6.87 -12.64
CA PRO A 19 -3.25 -7.24 -11.67
C PRO A 19 -2.93 -8.73 -11.68
N GLY A 20 -1.65 -9.07 -11.45
CA GLY A 20 -1.21 -10.46 -11.48
C GLY A 20 -1.16 -11.10 -12.87
N CYS A 21 -1.21 -10.28 -13.94
CA CYS A 21 -1.12 -10.72 -15.32
C CYS A 21 0.13 -10.19 -16.00
N TYR A 22 0.60 -10.89 -17.01
CA TYR A 22 1.56 -10.40 -17.97
C TYR A 22 1.03 -10.55 -19.39
N LEU A 23 1.50 -9.67 -20.27
CA LEU A 23 1.09 -9.61 -21.67
C LEU A 23 2.30 -9.86 -22.56
N THR A 24 2.13 -10.74 -23.54
CA THR A 24 3.13 -11.01 -24.57
C THR A 24 2.63 -10.54 -25.92
N VAL A 25 3.43 -9.72 -26.59
CA VAL A 25 3.20 -9.24 -27.97
C VAL A 25 4.25 -9.88 -28.88
N SER A 26 3.84 -10.27 -30.08
CA SER A 26 4.74 -10.83 -31.11
C SER A 26 4.44 -10.16 -32.45
N ILE A 27 5.49 -9.90 -33.22
CA ILE A 27 5.35 -9.34 -34.59
C ILE A 27 4.56 -10.30 -35.51
N SER A 28 4.63 -11.61 -35.25
CA SER A 28 3.93 -12.64 -36.04
C SER A 28 2.47 -12.86 -35.65
N ARG A 29 1.97 -12.15 -34.61
CA ARG A 29 0.60 -12.33 -34.11
C ARG A 29 0.00 -10.96 -33.82
N SER A 30 -1.18 -10.69 -34.42
CA SER A 30 -1.92 -9.42 -34.24
C SER A 30 -2.48 -9.24 -32.83
N GLU A 31 -2.88 -10.35 -32.17
CA GLU A 31 -3.50 -10.31 -30.85
C GLU A 31 -2.48 -10.60 -29.73
N PRO A 32 -2.48 -9.83 -28.64
CA PRO A 32 -1.65 -10.08 -27.47
C PRO A 32 -2.13 -11.33 -26.72
N ILE A 33 -1.18 -12.03 -26.09
CA ILE A 33 -1.49 -13.13 -25.16
C ILE A 33 -1.39 -12.61 -23.75
N ILE A 34 -2.51 -12.63 -23.01
CA ILE A 34 -2.54 -12.28 -21.58
C ILE A 34 -2.53 -13.58 -20.78
N LYS A 35 -1.63 -13.67 -19.80
CA LYS A 35 -1.55 -14.78 -18.86
C LYS A 35 -1.55 -14.27 -17.43
N LYS A 36 -2.39 -14.87 -16.59
CA LYS A 36 -2.41 -14.63 -15.15
C LYS A 36 -1.38 -15.55 -14.48
N TYR A 37 -0.50 -14.97 -13.66
CA TYR A 37 0.50 -15.70 -12.88
C TYR A 37 0.18 -15.65 -11.38
N TRP A 38 -0.69 -14.74 -10.94
CA TRP A 38 -1.12 -14.61 -9.55
C TRP A 38 -2.54 -14.06 -9.47
N ASP A 39 -3.32 -14.51 -8.49
CA ASP A 39 -4.70 -14.08 -8.26
C ASP A 39 -4.96 -13.96 -6.76
N ALA A 40 -5.20 -12.73 -6.27
CA ALA A 40 -5.45 -12.45 -4.87
C ALA A 40 -6.67 -13.20 -4.32
N ALA A 41 -7.73 -13.33 -5.13
CA ALA A 41 -8.96 -14.01 -4.70
C ALA A 41 -8.76 -15.53 -4.60
N GLU A 42 -7.91 -16.11 -5.44
CA GLU A 42 -7.57 -17.53 -5.36
C GLU A 42 -6.70 -17.82 -4.14
N VAL A 43 -5.70 -16.96 -3.88
CA VAL A 43 -4.87 -17.04 -2.67
C VAL A 43 -5.72 -16.95 -1.41
N ALA A 44 -6.65 -15.99 -1.35
CA ALA A 44 -7.56 -15.83 -0.22
C ALA A 44 -8.47 -17.06 -0.04
N ARG A 45 -9.06 -17.59 -1.12
CA ARG A 45 -9.89 -18.82 -1.07
C ARG A 45 -9.08 -20.03 -0.60
N SER A 46 -7.85 -20.17 -1.08
CA SER A 46 -6.94 -21.25 -0.66
C SER A 46 -6.59 -21.13 0.82
N GLY A 47 -6.30 -19.92 1.30
CA GLY A 47 -6.02 -19.67 2.72
C GLY A 47 -7.21 -19.99 3.64
N VAL A 48 -8.42 -19.64 3.21
CA VAL A 48 -9.66 -20.00 3.95
C VAL A 48 -9.88 -21.50 3.94
N ALA A 49 -9.63 -22.18 2.82
CA ALA A 49 -9.81 -23.65 2.71
C ALA A 49 -8.73 -24.43 3.49
N LYS A 50 -7.54 -23.84 3.65
CA LYS A 50 -6.40 -24.45 4.37
C LYS A 50 -5.80 -23.43 5.33
N PRO A 51 -6.49 -23.13 6.46
CA PRO A 51 -6.00 -22.16 7.43
C PRO A 51 -4.70 -22.64 8.07
N PHE A 52 -3.89 -21.69 8.49
CA PHE A 52 -2.65 -22.00 9.21
C PHE A 52 -2.99 -22.76 10.51
N ALA A 53 -2.38 -23.94 10.68
CA ALA A 53 -2.70 -24.85 11.80
C ALA A 53 -1.74 -24.68 13.00
N GLY A 54 -0.77 -23.77 12.94
CA GLY A 54 0.22 -23.52 14.00
C GLY A 54 -0.31 -22.61 15.11
N THR A 55 0.51 -22.46 16.14
CA THR A 55 0.26 -21.49 17.21
C THR A 55 0.49 -20.05 16.72
N PRO A 56 0.00 -19.01 17.43
CA PRO A 56 0.30 -17.62 17.09
C PRO A 56 1.81 -17.33 17.04
N ALA A 57 2.62 -17.90 17.93
CA ALA A 57 4.07 -17.75 17.88
C ALA A 57 4.67 -18.33 16.59
N GLN A 58 4.28 -19.53 16.21
CA GLN A 58 4.73 -20.14 14.94
C GLN A 58 4.27 -19.34 13.70
N ALA A 59 3.10 -18.69 13.77
CA ALA A 59 2.65 -17.82 12.71
C ALA A 59 3.55 -16.59 12.56
N ILE A 60 3.93 -15.98 13.70
CA ILE A 60 4.86 -14.83 13.73
C ILE A 60 6.22 -15.22 13.17
N ASP A 61 6.80 -16.33 13.65
CA ASP A 61 8.10 -16.81 13.17
C ASP A 61 8.10 -17.10 11.67
N THR A 62 7.02 -17.72 11.19
CA THR A 62 6.86 -18.01 9.75
C THR A 62 6.73 -16.74 8.93
N LEU A 63 5.92 -15.78 9.41
CA LEU A 63 5.72 -14.49 8.76
C LEU A 63 7.02 -13.70 8.70
N GLU A 64 7.80 -13.68 9.78
CA GLU A 64 9.10 -13.01 9.83
C GLU A 64 10.05 -13.55 8.76
N VAL A 65 10.17 -14.86 8.62
CA VAL A 65 11.00 -15.50 7.58
C VAL A 65 10.55 -15.09 6.17
N LEU A 66 9.25 -15.13 5.91
CA LEU A 66 8.69 -14.75 4.60
C LEU A 66 8.88 -13.27 4.29
N ALA A 67 8.65 -12.41 5.28
CA ALA A 67 8.81 -10.97 5.13
C ALA A 67 10.29 -10.59 4.92
N LYS A 68 11.22 -11.20 5.67
CA LYS A 68 12.67 -11.02 5.48
C LYS A 68 13.11 -11.41 4.07
N ASP A 69 12.67 -12.56 3.57
CA ASP A 69 12.99 -13.03 2.21
C ASP A 69 12.42 -12.08 1.15
N SER A 70 11.18 -11.63 1.33
CA SER A 70 10.53 -10.67 0.43
C SER A 70 11.29 -9.34 0.38
N VAL A 71 11.56 -8.75 1.54
CA VAL A 71 12.29 -7.47 1.65
C VAL A 71 13.69 -7.62 1.05
N LYS A 72 14.41 -8.71 1.36
CA LYS A 72 15.75 -8.99 0.80
C LYS A 72 15.75 -8.98 -0.72
N LYS A 73 14.77 -9.62 -1.35
CA LYS A 73 14.65 -9.65 -2.81
C LYS A 73 14.38 -8.27 -3.41
N GLN A 74 13.60 -7.44 -2.72
CA GLN A 74 13.30 -6.08 -3.15
C GLN A 74 14.42 -5.08 -2.86
N MET A 75 15.35 -5.41 -1.98
CA MET A 75 16.56 -4.62 -1.73
C MET A 75 17.65 -4.81 -2.78
N MET A 76 17.52 -5.77 -3.69
CA MET A 76 18.48 -5.94 -4.80
C MET A 76 18.22 -4.85 -5.85
N ALA A 77 19.09 -3.83 -5.86
CA ALA A 77 18.97 -2.69 -6.75
C ALA A 77 20.35 -2.25 -7.24
N ASP A 78 20.43 -1.85 -8.52
CA ASP A 78 21.63 -1.26 -9.14
C ASP A 78 21.72 0.25 -8.91
N VAL A 79 20.82 0.81 -8.12
CA VAL A 79 20.68 2.24 -7.83
C VAL A 79 20.52 2.47 -6.33
N PRO A 80 20.77 3.69 -5.82
CA PRO A 80 20.55 4.01 -4.42
C PRO A 80 19.11 3.71 -3.99
N LEU A 81 18.97 2.95 -2.92
CA LEU A 81 17.70 2.48 -2.35
C LEU A 81 17.46 3.13 -0.99
N GLY A 82 16.19 3.44 -0.69
CA GLY A 82 15.71 3.90 0.61
C GLY A 82 14.33 3.34 0.95
N ALA A 83 13.69 3.91 1.95
CA ALA A 83 12.34 3.56 2.34
C ALA A 83 11.53 4.76 2.84
N PHE A 84 10.22 4.73 2.64
CA PHE A 84 9.30 5.64 3.32
C PHE A 84 9.03 5.13 4.73
N LEU A 85 9.05 6.02 5.70
CA LEU A 85 8.84 5.72 7.11
C LEU A 85 7.81 6.67 7.69
N SER A 86 6.61 6.19 7.96
CA SER A 86 5.54 6.96 8.61
C SER A 86 5.53 6.85 10.14
N GLY A 87 6.27 5.89 10.69
CA GLY A 87 6.19 5.52 12.11
C GLY A 87 5.00 4.59 12.42
N GLY A 88 4.16 4.25 11.45
CA GLY A 88 3.16 3.19 11.54
C GLY A 88 3.80 1.80 11.57
N VAL A 89 3.02 0.78 11.96
CA VAL A 89 3.50 -0.60 12.15
C VAL A 89 4.12 -1.16 10.86
N ASP A 90 3.45 -0.99 9.73
CA ASP A 90 3.84 -1.60 8.46
C ASP A 90 5.16 -1.03 7.93
N SER A 91 5.26 0.30 7.82
CA SER A 91 6.48 0.96 7.36
C SER A 91 7.66 0.72 8.32
N SER A 92 7.40 0.72 9.62
CA SER A 92 8.42 0.44 10.63
C SER A 92 8.94 -1.00 10.54
N THR A 93 8.04 -1.98 10.27
CA THR A 93 8.42 -3.38 10.08
C THR A 93 9.28 -3.55 8.82
N VAL A 94 8.87 -2.96 7.70
CA VAL A 94 9.66 -3.01 6.46
C VAL A 94 11.06 -2.41 6.69
N VAL A 95 11.14 -1.23 7.31
CA VAL A 95 12.44 -0.57 7.57
C VAL A 95 13.30 -1.37 8.56
N ALA A 96 12.71 -1.97 9.59
CA ALA A 96 13.44 -2.82 10.53
C ALA A 96 14.06 -4.04 9.81
N LEU A 97 13.27 -4.72 8.96
CA LEU A 97 13.75 -5.85 8.17
C LEU A 97 14.79 -5.45 7.13
N MET A 98 14.71 -4.24 6.57
CA MET A 98 15.75 -3.70 5.70
C MET A 98 17.05 -3.44 6.48
N GLN A 99 16.96 -2.78 7.64
CA GLN A 99 18.11 -2.41 8.44
C GLN A 99 18.83 -3.63 8.99
N GLU A 100 18.10 -4.65 9.43
CA GLU A 100 18.68 -5.91 9.88
C GLU A 100 19.52 -6.62 8.80
N GLN A 101 19.14 -6.46 7.54
CA GLN A 101 19.80 -7.09 6.40
C GLN A 101 20.84 -6.18 5.71
N SER A 102 21.03 -4.97 6.22
CA SER A 102 21.97 -3.99 5.67
C SER A 102 23.15 -3.76 6.61
N SER A 103 24.35 -3.74 6.05
CA SER A 103 25.58 -3.33 6.78
C SER A 103 25.76 -1.82 6.92
N ARG A 104 24.88 -1.02 6.29
CA ARG A 104 24.90 0.44 6.31
C ARG A 104 23.55 0.96 6.77
N PRO A 105 23.49 2.18 7.37
CA PRO A 105 22.21 2.82 7.65
C PRO A 105 21.35 2.93 6.40
N ILE A 106 20.11 2.44 6.47
CA ILE A 106 19.12 2.58 5.42
C ILE A 106 18.65 4.04 5.37
N LYS A 107 18.59 4.61 4.17
CA LYS A 107 18.01 5.94 3.98
C LYS A 107 16.50 5.88 4.14
N THR A 108 15.98 6.66 5.08
CA THR A 108 14.53 6.72 5.34
C THR A 108 13.99 8.13 5.20
N PHE A 109 12.76 8.26 4.70
CA PHE A 109 12.14 9.53 4.36
C PHE A 109 10.77 9.63 4.97
N THR A 110 10.46 10.80 5.56
CA THR A 110 9.12 11.13 6.02
C THR A 110 8.78 12.58 5.71
N ILE A 111 7.49 12.85 5.64
CA ILE A 111 6.95 14.21 5.67
C ILE A 111 6.13 14.38 6.94
N GLY A 112 6.24 15.55 7.55
CA GLY A 112 5.45 16.00 8.68
C GLY A 112 4.58 17.19 8.30
N PHE A 113 3.58 17.41 9.12
CA PHE A 113 2.71 18.60 9.06
C PHE A 113 2.79 19.30 10.41
N ASN A 114 2.67 20.62 10.40
CA ASN A 114 2.72 21.41 11.64
C ASN A 114 1.39 21.39 12.42
N GLU A 115 0.32 20.82 11.83
CA GLU A 115 -0.99 20.73 12.44
C GLU A 115 -1.04 19.64 13.52
N GLU A 116 -1.59 19.98 14.69
CA GLU A 116 -1.78 19.04 15.79
C GLU A 116 -2.66 17.85 15.37
N GLY A 117 -2.22 16.64 15.70
CA GLY A 117 -2.95 15.39 15.43
C GLY A 117 -2.70 14.75 14.06
N TYR A 118 -1.92 15.38 13.18
CA TYR A 118 -1.55 14.84 11.86
C TYR A 118 -0.04 14.67 11.67
N ASN A 119 0.75 14.91 12.71
CA ASN A 119 2.21 14.85 12.64
C ASN A 119 2.73 13.45 12.94
N GLU A 120 2.81 12.60 11.93
CA GLU A 120 3.42 11.26 12.03
C GLU A 120 4.97 11.33 12.07
N ALA A 121 5.57 12.46 11.70
CA ALA A 121 7.03 12.59 11.60
C ALA A 121 7.74 12.37 12.94
N GLU A 122 7.14 12.77 14.07
CA GLU A 122 7.72 12.51 15.40
C GLU A 122 7.82 11.00 15.70
N HIS A 123 6.82 10.21 15.32
CA HIS A 123 6.85 8.76 15.46
C HIS A 123 7.89 8.15 14.51
N ALA A 124 7.92 8.59 13.27
CA ALA A 124 8.92 8.14 12.29
C ALA A 124 10.35 8.43 12.77
N LYS A 125 10.61 9.63 13.30
CA LYS A 125 11.89 10.02 13.88
C LYS A 125 12.32 9.12 15.05
N ALA A 126 11.38 8.80 15.95
CA ALA A 126 11.67 7.90 17.08
C ALA A 126 12.04 6.50 16.60
N VAL A 127 11.31 5.96 15.62
CA VAL A 127 11.61 4.66 14.99
C VAL A 127 12.95 4.70 14.26
N ALA A 128 13.21 5.72 13.46
CA ALA A 128 14.46 5.90 12.74
C ALA A 128 15.67 5.93 13.69
N LYS A 129 15.56 6.67 14.79
CA LYS A 129 16.58 6.73 15.82
C LYS A 129 16.81 5.36 16.47
N HIS A 130 15.74 4.62 16.77
CA HIS A 130 15.83 3.28 17.38
C HIS A 130 16.50 2.28 16.44
N LEU A 131 16.17 2.32 15.15
CA LEU A 131 16.72 1.42 14.14
C LEU A 131 18.11 1.84 13.62
N GLY A 132 18.55 3.07 13.91
CA GLY A 132 19.84 3.61 13.43
C GLY A 132 19.86 3.90 11.94
N THR A 133 18.76 4.32 11.34
CA THR A 133 18.66 4.68 9.91
C THR A 133 19.21 6.08 9.64
N ASP A 134 19.59 6.34 8.39
CA ASP A 134 19.92 7.68 7.86
C ASP A 134 18.60 8.38 7.46
N HIS A 135 18.01 9.10 8.41
CA HIS A 135 16.66 9.63 8.32
C HIS A 135 16.62 11.07 7.86
N THR A 136 15.80 11.34 6.85
CA THR A 136 15.51 12.69 6.34
C THR A 136 14.01 13.00 6.52
N GLU A 137 13.71 14.09 7.20
CA GLU A 137 12.35 14.59 7.41
C GLU A 137 12.18 15.97 6.82
N ILE A 138 11.00 16.29 6.31
CA ILE A 138 10.60 17.63 5.90
C ILE A 138 9.21 17.94 6.45
N TYR A 139 9.04 19.16 6.96
CA TYR A 139 7.74 19.65 7.39
C TYR A 139 7.14 20.52 6.30
N LEU A 140 5.92 20.19 5.93
CA LEU A 140 5.22 20.85 4.83
C LEU A 140 4.26 21.91 5.32
N GLU A 141 4.26 23.03 4.60
CA GLU A 141 3.24 24.06 4.75
C GLU A 141 2.02 23.76 3.87
N PRO A 142 0.81 24.14 4.27
CA PRO A 142 -0.42 23.89 3.49
C PRO A 142 -0.33 24.37 2.03
N GLN A 143 0.39 25.46 1.78
CA GLN A 143 0.58 26.02 0.45
C GLN A 143 1.36 25.08 -0.46
N GLN A 144 2.33 24.32 0.09
CA GLN A 144 3.10 23.35 -0.67
C GLN A 144 2.22 22.15 -1.08
N ALA A 145 1.34 21.70 -0.18
CA ALA A 145 0.37 20.65 -0.49
C ALA A 145 -0.64 21.11 -1.58
N MET A 146 -1.15 22.33 -1.46
CA MET A 146 -2.06 22.93 -2.46
C MET A 146 -1.39 23.09 -3.83
N ALA A 147 -0.09 23.38 -3.89
CA ALA A 147 0.64 23.53 -5.13
C ALA A 147 0.78 22.23 -5.95
N VAL A 148 0.57 21.07 -5.32
CA VAL A 148 0.55 19.76 -6.00
C VAL A 148 -0.76 19.54 -6.78
N ILE A 149 -1.87 20.12 -6.34
CA ILE A 149 -3.21 19.85 -6.91
C ILE A 149 -3.25 20.05 -8.44
N PRO A 150 -2.71 21.14 -9.02
CA PRO A 150 -2.70 21.31 -10.47
C PRO A 150 -1.87 20.28 -11.23
N LEU A 151 -0.94 19.59 -10.56
CA LEU A 151 -0.05 18.59 -11.15
C LEU A 151 -0.68 17.20 -11.18
N LEU A 152 -1.72 16.94 -10.37
CA LEU A 152 -2.31 15.61 -10.21
C LEU A 152 -2.81 14.99 -11.53
N PRO A 153 -3.43 15.73 -12.47
CA PRO A 153 -3.85 15.15 -13.75
C PRO A 153 -2.69 14.58 -14.57
N ASP A 154 -1.52 15.24 -14.53
CA ASP A 154 -0.33 14.78 -15.25
C ASP A 154 0.34 13.60 -14.57
N ILE A 155 0.26 13.54 -13.23
CA ILE A 155 0.87 12.46 -12.43
C ILE A 155 0.09 11.16 -12.58
N TYR A 156 -1.24 11.22 -12.45
CA TYR A 156 -2.10 10.04 -12.40
C TYR A 156 -2.80 9.69 -13.72
N CYS A 157 -2.76 10.55 -14.72
CA CYS A 157 -3.31 10.36 -16.05
C CYS A 157 -4.84 10.11 -16.13
N GLU A 158 -5.50 9.81 -15.02
CA GLU A 158 -6.95 9.61 -14.90
C GLU A 158 -7.44 9.97 -13.48
N PRO A 159 -8.77 10.18 -13.29
CA PRO A 159 -9.31 10.53 -11.98
C PRO A 159 -8.98 9.48 -10.91
N PHE A 160 -8.39 9.95 -9.83
CA PHE A 160 -8.01 9.15 -8.67
C PHE A 160 -8.28 9.96 -7.40
N ALA A 161 -9.19 9.49 -6.56
CA ALA A 161 -9.67 10.22 -5.38
C ALA A 161 -9.15 9.60 -4.07
N ASP A 162 -7.84 9.56 -3.93
CA ASP A 162 -7.17 9.14 -2.71
C ASP A 162 -6.49 10.35 -2.05
N SER A 163 -6.75 10.59 -0.77
CA SER A 163 -6.15 11.72 -0.04
C SER A 163 -4.63 11.58 0.13
N SER A 164 -4.10 10.36 0.03
CA SER A 164 -2.67 10.08 0.15
C SER A 164 -1.86 10.50 -1.08
N GLN A 165 -2.50 10.82 -2.22
CA GLN A 165 -1.79 11.17 -3.45
C GLN A 165 -0.87 12.40 -3.31
N ILE A 166 -1.28 13.41 -2.55
CA ILE A 166 -0.45 14.60 -2.31
C ILE A 166 0.76 14.29 -1.41
N PRO A 167 0.58 13.72 -0.21
CA PRO A 167 1.73 13.34 0.63
C PRO A 167 2.66 12.33 -0.06
N THR A 168 2.14 11.37 -0.83
CA THR A 168 2.96 10.41 -1.58
C THR A 168 3.83 11.09 -2.62
N PHE A 169 3.27 12.07 -3.36
CA PHE A 169 4.05 12.86 -4.32
C PHE A 169 5.19 13.62 -3.62
N LEU A 170 4.88 14.32 -2.51
CA LEU A 170 5.84 15.15 -1.80
C LEU A 170 6.95 14.33 -1.14
N VAL A 171 6.63 13.20 -0.50
CA VAL A 171 7.67 12.32 0.06
C VAL A 171 8.51 11.67 -1.05
N SER A 172 7.92 11.35 -2.19
CA SER A 172 8.65 10.85 -3.36
C SER A 172 9.60 11.90 -3.94
N GLN A 173 9.16 13.15 -4.00
CA GLN A 173 10.00 14.27 -4.43
C GLN A 173 11.19 14.48 -3.48
N LEU A 174 10.97 14.38 -2.17
CA LEU A 174 12.04 14.42 -1.17
C LEU A 174 13.02 13.26 -1.37
N ALA A 175 12.51 12.04 -1.40
CA ALA A 175 13.33 10.84 -1.52
C ALA A 175 14.16 10.83 -2.82
N ARG A 176 13.61 11.34 -3.93
CA ARG A 176 14.26 11.40 -5.24
C ARG A 176 15.56 12.22 -5.23
N GLN A 177 15.74 13.11 -4.28
CA GLN A 177 16.99 13.87 -4.12
C GLN A 177 18.13 12.99 -3.59
N HIS A 178 17.84 11.86 -2.97
CA HIS A 178 18.79 11.01 -2.26
C HIS A 178 18.87 9.59 -2.81
N VAL A 179 17.75 9.07 -3.32
CA VAL A 179 17.62 7.68 -3.81
C VAL A 179 16.82 7.65 -5.11
N THR A 180 16.93 6.54 -5.82
CA THR A 180 16.16 6.31 -7.05
C THR A 180 14.95 5.41 -6.80
N VAL A 181 15.04 4.53 -5.81
CA VAL A 181 13.98 3.59 -5.42
C VAL A 181 13.73 3.71 -3.93
N SER A 182 12.46 3.68 -3.52
CA SER A 182 12.04 3.59 -2.12
C SER A 182 11.09 2.42 -1.93
N LEU A 183 11.31 1.64 -0.89
CA LEU A 183 10.32 0.67 -0.42
C LEU A 183 9.30 1.39 0.48
N SER A 184 8.08 0.84 0.55
CA SER A 184 7.00 1.35 1.40
C SER A 184 6.33 0.21 2.16
N GLY A 185 5.51 0.56 3.16
CA GLY A 185 4.65 -0.36 3.89
C GLY A 185 3.30 -0.61 3.21
N ASP A 186 3.09 -0.09 1.99
CA ASP A 186 1.82 -0.22 1.29
C ASP A 186 1.44 -1.69 1.07
N GLY A 187 0.15 -2.00 1.23
CA GLY A 187 -0.38 -3.36 1.17
C GLY A 187 -0.43 -4.08 2.53
N GLY A 188 0.19 -3.54 3.58
CA GLY A 188 0.15 -4.12 4.92
C GLY A 188 -1.27 -4.18 5.48
N ASP A 189 -1.97 -3.06 5.50
CA ASP A 189 -3.36 -2.97 5.97
C ASP A 189 -4.31 -3.88 5.18
N GLU A 190 -4.10 -4.04 3.88
CA GLU A 190 -4.90 -4.91 3.01
C GLU A 190 -4.66 -6.39 3.32
N LEU A 191 -3.42 -6.78 3.56
CA LEU A 191 -3.05 -8.18 3.83
C LEU A 191 -3.38 -8.60 5.27
N PHE A 192 -3.22 -7.70 6.23
CA PHE A 192 -3.35 -7.99 7.66
C PHE A 192 -4.57 -7.37 8.32
N ALA A 193 -5.50 -6.83 7.53
CA ALA A 193 -6.75 -6.20 7.99
C ALA A 193 -6.53 -5.05 8.99
N GLY A 194 -5.51 -4.21 8.75
CA GLY A 194 -5.11 -3.11 9.63
C GLY A 194 -6.11 -1.96 9.68
N TYR A 195 -6.90 -1.75 8.63
CA TYR A 195 -7.89 -0.66 8.59
C TYR A 195 -9.02 -0.84 9.61
N ASN A 196 -9.28 0.17 10.41
CA ASN A 196 -10.41 0.20 11.35
C ASN A 196 -11.76 -0.10 10.68
N ARG A 197 -11.93 0.26 9.40
CA ARG A 197 -13.15 -0.02 8.62
C ARG A 197 -13.45 -1.52 8.50
N TYR A 198 -12.45 -2.40 8.51
CA TYR A 198 -12.67 -3.85 8.48
C TYR A 198 -13.32 -4.33 9.77
N GLN A 199 -12.82 -3.87 10.92
CA GLN A 199 -13.38 -4.21 12.22
C GLN A 199 -14.80 -3.66 12.38
N LEU A 200 -15.03 -2.41 11.99
CA LEU A 200 -16.36 -1.78 12.03
C LEU A 200 -17.34 -2.51 11.12
N THR A 201 -16.90 -2.92 9.92
CA THR A 201 -17.73 -3.68 8.98
C THR A 201 -18.09 -5.05 9.53
N ASP A 202 -17.15 -5.77 10.13
CA ASP A 202 -17.41 -7.06 10.76
C ASP A 202 -18.40 -6.93 11.92
N GLN A 203 -18.23 -5.94 12.80
CA GLN A 203 -19.15 -5.68 13.90
C GLN A 203 -20.57 -5.34 13.40
N ALA A 204 -20.66 -4.49 12.38
CA ALA A 204 -21.94 -4.15 11.76
C ALA A 204 -22.58 -5.37 11.11
N TRP A 205 -21.78 -6.17 10.39
CA TRP A 205 -22.26 -7.40 9.75
C TRP A 205 -22.77 -8.42 10.74
N ARG A 206 -22.07 -8.64 11.84
CA ARG A 206 -22.53 -9.54 12.93
C ARG A 206 -23.91 -9.16 13.49
N LYS A 207 -24.22 -7.86 13.53
CA LYS A 207 -25.56 -7.38 13.95
C LYS A 207 -26.59 -7.58 12.84
N VAL A 208 -26.29 -7.11 11.64
CA VAL A 208 -27.20 -7.13 10.49
C VAL A 208 -27.47 -8.55 9.99
N SER A 209 -26.48 -9.45 10.04
CA SER A 209 -26.64 -10.84 9.59
C SER A 209 -27.63 -11.65 10.40
N ARG A 210 -27.95 -11.23 11.64
CA ARG A 210 -28.99 -11.84 12.49
C ARG A 210 -30.42 -11.56 12.00
N LEU A 211 -30.57 -10.52 11.15
CA LEU A 211 -31.88 -10.18 10.58
C LEU A 211 -32.21 -11.12 9.40
N PRO A 212 -33.47 -11.52 9.21
CA PRO A 212 -33.90 -12.25 8.03
C PRO A 212 -33.58 -11.52 6.73
N LYS A 213 -33.26 -12.27 5.68
CA LYS A 213 -32.86 -11.71 4.38
C LYS A 213 -33.80 -10.63 3.83
N PRO A 214 -35.15 -10.78 3.87
CA PRO A 214 -36.07 -9.74 3.41
C PRO A 214 -35.93 -8.41 4.14
N MET A 215 -35.73 -8.44 5.47
CA MET A 215 -35.52 -7.22 6.26
C MET A 215 -34.19 -6.54 5.87
N ARG A 216 -33.12 -7.31 5.69
CA ARG A 216 -31.82 -6.77 5.23
C ARG A 216 -31.94 -6.10 3.86
N THR A 217 -32.68 -6.72 2.94
CA THR A 217 -32.93 -6.16 1.60
C THR A 217 -33.73 -4.87 1.67
N GLY A 218 -34.76 -4.81 2.53
CA GLY A 218 -35.55 -3.60 2.75
C GLY A 218 -34.71 -2.44 3.31
N ILE A 219 -33.86 -2.72 4.32
CA ILE A 219 -32.94 -1.72 4.89
C ILE A 219 -31.93 -1.23 3.82
N ALA A 220 -31.37 -2.15 3.05
CA ALA A 220 -30.42 -1.78 1.98
C ALA A 220 -31.08 -0.92 0.90
N HIS A 221 -32.36 -1.12 0.62
CA HIS A 221 -33.12 -0.28 -0.33
C HIS A 221 -33.35 1.12 0.23
N ALA A 222 -33.75 1.22 1.50
CA ALA A 222 -34.00 2.50 2.18
C ALA A 222 -32.75 3.37 2.36
N ILE A 223 -31.55 2.77 2.41
CA ILE A 223 -30.29 3.51 2.51
C ILE A 223 -29.80 4.04 1.14
N LYS A 224 -30.27 3.44 0.04
CA LYS A 224 -29.90 3.83 -1.32
C LYS A 224 -30.76 4.95 -1.89
N THR A 225 -31.87 5.27 -1.27
CA THR A 225 -32.76 6.40 -1.60
C THR A 225 -32.39 7.63 -0.79
#